data_2fd2c28a8666b445adeb63f0f92dd9be
#
_entry.id   2fd2c28a8666b445adeb63f0f92dd9be
#
_cell.length_a   1.000
_cell.length_b   1.000
_cell.length_c   1.000
_cell.angle_alpha   90.00
_cell.angle_beta   90.00
_cell.angle_gamma   90.00
#
_symmetry.space_group_name_H-M   'P 1'
#
loop_
_entity.id
_entity.type
_entity.pdbx_description
1 polymer ?
#
loop_
_entity_poly.entity_id
_entity_poly.type
_entity_poly.pdbx_seq_one_letter_code
_entity_poly.pdbx_strand_id
1 'polypeptide(L)'
;MVVASVVIVLALAAGLAGNRLLRRRGGDDCPSVTDLISPLETLAVLVLAFVLVGAAESYSGAEDAAALEASSVDHLFETADYAPDPYREPLQADTVCYARAVVHQSWPAMAAGEDSSVPSLWTTDLRSHLKAMSTTHDGTVFEVLVNTDQDRSQARQARMSEATPAIPDIVYWFMAITLAVTVAGYAYSIRLRDSLAHLIAVGVLTALLVSSILIIRDVDTPFSGPIRIGPTEMAATEADISEDFVADHGAGRLPCDERGERSQT
;
A
#
# COMPACT_ATOMS: atom_id res chain seq x y z
N MET A 1 -13.66 -8.13 -3.03
CA MET A 1 -14.14 -7.50 -1.77
C MET A 1 -15.65 -7.48 -1.67
N VAL A 2 -16.38 -6.91 -2.62
CA VAL A 2 -17.86 -6.95 -2.64
C VAL A 2 -18.40 -8.38 -2.43
N VAL A 3 -17.75 -9.40 -3.01
CA VAL A 3 -18.16 -10.81 -2.86
C VAL A 3 -18.04 -11.30 -1.42
N ALA A 4 -16.95 -11.01 -0.70
CA ALA A 4 -16.77 -11.42 0.70
C ALA A 4 -17.82 -10.76 1.62
N SER A 5 -18.08 -9.47 1.44
CA SER A 5 -19.14 -8.75 2.18
C SER A 5 -20.52 -9.32 1.87
N VAL A 6 -20.80 -9.63 0.61
CA VAL A 6 -22.06 -10.27 0.18
C VAL A 6 -22.20 -11.66 0.82
N VAL A 7 -21.14 -12.46 0.90
CA VAL A 7 -21.17 -13.78 1.54
C VAL A 7 -21.55 -13.68 3.00
N ILE A 8 -21.00 -12.72 3.75
CA ILE A 8 -21.34 -12.51 5.17
C ILE A 8 -22.78 -12.07 5.34
N VAL A 9 -23.27 -11.15 4.51
CA VAL A 9 -24.66 -10.68 4.54
C VAL A 9 -25.62 -11.81 4.16
N LEU A 10 -25.29 -12.64 3.18
CA LEU A 10 -26.08 -13.82 2.82
C LEU A 10 -26.09 -14.86 3.93
N ALA A 11 -24.97 -15.05 4.65
CA ALA A 11 -24.89 -15.93 5.80
C ALA A 11 -25.79 -15.45 6.95
N LEU A 12 -25.84 -14.14 7.22
CA LEU A 12 -26.80 -13.53 8.15
C LEU A 12 -28.25 -13.86 7.76
N ALA A 13 -28.60 -13.62 6.50
CA ALA A 13 -29.93 -13.89 5.98
C ALA A 13 -30.30 -15.38 6.06
N ALA A 14 -29.36 -16.27 5.72
CA ALA A 14 -29.53 -17.73 5.81
C ALA A 14 -29.73 -18.20 7.27
N GLY A 15 -28.94 -17.66 8.22
CA GLY A 15 -29.09 -17.94 9.65
C GLY A 15 -30.47 -17.53 10.17
N LEU A 16 -30.93 -16.32 9.84
CA LEU A 16 -32.25 -15.83 10.20
C LEU A 16 -33.39 -16.67 9.55
N ALA A 17 -33.24 -17.03 8.27
CA ALA A 17 -34.22 -17.84 7.56
C ALA A 17 -34.29 -19.26 8.15
N GLY A 18 -33.16 -19.89 8.44
CA GLY A 18 -33.06 -21.20 9.09
C GLY A 18 -33.74 -21.21 10.45
N ASN A 19 -33.46 -20.20 11.28
CA ASN A 19 -34.15 -20.00 12.56
C ASN A 19 -35.67 -19.90 12.40
N ARG A 20 -36.14 -19.12 11.44
CA ARG A 20 -37.58 -18.89 11.19
C ARG A 20 -38.28 -20.15 10.67
N LEU A 21 -37.63 -20.94 9.82
CA LEU A 21 -38.14 -22.17 9.24
C LEU A 21 -38.28 -23.28 10.30
N LEU A 22 -37.28 -23.47 11.14
CA LEU A 22 -37.30 -24.51 12.19
C LEU A 22 -38.34 -24.22 13.26
N ARG A 23 -38.50 -22.98 13.66
CA ARG A 23 -39.53 -22.56 14.61
C ARG A 23 -40.97 -22.72 14.06
N ARG A 24 -41.17 -22.56 12.75
CA ARG A 24 -42.47 -22.82 12.09
C ARG A 24 -42.85 -24.32 12.08
N ARG A 25 -41.84 -25.20 12.17
CA ARG A 25 -42.05 -26.67 12.18
C ARG A 25 -42.27 -27.26 13.58
N GLY A 26 -42.40 -26.43 14.63
CA GLY A 26 -42.85 -26.87 15.95
C GLY A 26 -41.75 -27.43 16.88
N GLY A 27 -40.50 -27.11 16.64
CA GLY A 27 -39.40 -27.50 17.54
C GLY A 27 -39.11 -26.39 18.55
N ASP A 28 -39.65 -26.50 19.76
CA ASP A 28 -39.15 -25.68 20.90
C ASP A 28 -37.82 -26.17 21.44
N ASP A 29 -37.40 -27.38 21.06
CA ASP A 29 -36.09 -28.01 21.39
C ASP A 29 -35.09 -27.84 20.26
N CYS A 30 -34.76 -26.59 19.85
CA CYS A 30 -33.58 -26.38 19.02
C CYS A 30 -32.34 -26.68 19.87
N PRO A 31 -31.47 -27.60 19.42
CA PRO A 31 -30.19 -27.88 20.12
C PRO A 31 -29.44 -26.56 20.29
N SER A 32 -28.94 -26.32 21.50
CA SER A 32 -28.14 -25.15 21.81
C SER A 32 -26.84 -25.20 20.98
N VAL A 33 -26.81 -24.42 19.91
CA VAL A 33 -25.62 -24.26 19.05
C VAL A 33 -24.61 -23.31 19.70
N THR A 34 -24.99 -22.71 20.82
CA THR A 34 -24.21 -21.69 21.54
C THR A 34 -22.84 -22.20 21.96
N ASP A 35 -22.74 -23.47 22.37
CA ASP A 35 -21.48 -24.10 22.81
C ASP A 35 -20.48 -24.29 21.66
N LEU A 36 -20.98 -24.39 20.42
CA LEU A 36 -20.14 -24.49 19.21
C LEU A 36 -19.75 -23.11 18.63
N ILE A 37 -20.54 -22.09 18.92
CA ILE A 37 -20.29 -20.73 18.41
C ILE A 37 -19.13 -20.07 19.15
N SER A 38 -18.98 -20.30 20.48
CA SER A 38 -17.96 -19.66 21.30
C SER A 38 -16.51 -19.95 20.83
N PRO A 39 -16.10 -21.21 20.57
CA PRO A 39 -14.77 -21.48 20.00
C PRO A 39 -14.57 -20.85 18.60
N LEU A 40 -15.62 -20.84 17.78
CA LEU A 40 -15.56 -20.27 16.44
C LEU A 40 -15.41 -18.75 16.47
N GLU A 41 -16.08 -18.09 17.40
CA GLU A 41 -15.91 -16.65 17.66
C GLU A 41 -14.50 -16.31 18.07
N THR A 42 -13.93 -17.08 19.01
CA THR A 42 -12.54 -16.90 19.44
C THR A 42 -11.58 -17.06 18.27
N LEU A 43 -11.78 -18.09 17.44
CA LEU A 43 -10.98 -18.28 16.22
C LEU A 43 -11.12 -17.09 15.27
N ALA A 44 -12.35 -16.63 15.02
CA ALA A 44 -12.61 -15.52 14.13
C ALA A 44 -11.91 -14.22 14.59
N VAL A 45 -11.98 -13.90 15.88
CA VAL A 45 -11.34 -12.72 16.47
C VAL A 45 -9.82 -12.83 16.40
N LEU A 46 -9.25 -14.02 16.71
CA LEU A 46 -7.80 -14.24 16.63
C LEU A 46 -7.29 -14.09 15.19
N VAL A 47 -7.96 -14.72 14.22
CA VAL A 47 -7.58 -14.60 12.80
C VAL A 47 -7.65 -13.14 12.34
N LEU A 48 -8.73 -12.44 12.68
CA LEU A 48 -8.89 -11.02 12.34
C LEU A 48 -7.76 -10.17 12.95
N ALA A 49 -7.41 -10.42 14.22
CA ALA A 49 -6.35 -9.68 14.91
C ALA A 49 -4.99 -9.91 14.26
N PHE A 50 -4.62 -11.16 13.95
CA PHE A 50 -3.34 -11.47 13.28
C PHE A 50 -3.26 -10.87 11.88
N VAL A 51 -4.35 -10.94 11.11
CA VAL A 51 -4.37 -10.37 9.76
C VAL A 51 -4.31 -8.84 9.80
N LEU A 52 -4.95 -8.20 10.78
CA LEU A 52 -4.86 -6.75 11.00
C LEU A 52 -3.44 -6.31 11.34
N VAL A 53 -2.75 -7.06 12.22
CA VAL A 53 -1.34 -6.76 12.56
C VAL A 53 -0.46 -6.89 11.33
N GLY A 54 -0.60 -7.98 10.55
CA GLY A 54 0.17 -8.16 9.31
C GLY A 54 -0.09 -7.06 8.27
N ALA A 55 -1.34 -6.62 8.11
CA ALA A 55 -1.66 -5.49 7.23
C ALA A 55 -1.04 -4.18 7.73
N ALA A 56 -1.07 -3.93 9.04
CA ALA A 56 -0.47 -2.73 9.62
C ALA A 56 1.06 -2.71 9.49
N GLU A 57 1.73 -3.87 9.65
CA GLU A 57 3.17 -4.01 9.42
C GLU A 57 3.53 -3.75 7.95
N SER A 58 2.76 -4.28 7.00
CA SER A 58 2.95 -4.01 5.57
C SER A 58 2.76 -2.53 5.23
N TYR A 59 1.75 -1.89 5.81
CA TYR A 59 1.53 -0.45 5.62
C TYR A 59 2.70 0.39 6.15
N SER A 60 3.19 0.09 7.36
CA SER A 60 4.36 0.78 7.93
C SER A 60 5.62 0.53 7.10
N GLY A 61 5.85 -0.70 6.62
CA GLY A 61 6.96 -1.02 5.72
C GLY A 61 6.92 -0.24 4.41
N ALA A 62 5.72 -0.04 3.86
CA ALA A 62 5.55 0.76 2.65
C ALA A 62 5.82 2.27 2.88
N GLU A 63 5.43 2.81 4.05
CA GLU A 63 5.74 4.18 4.45
C GLU A 63 7.25 4.38 4.62
N ASP A 64 7.91 3.47 5.34
CA ASP A 64 9.36 3.48 5.54
C ASP A 64 10.11 3.37 4.20
N ALA A 65 9.67 2.51 3.29
CA ALA A 65 10.28 2.36 1.97
C ALA A 65 10.12 3.62 1.09
N ALA A 66 8.97 4.30 1.19
CA ALA A 66 8.73 5.56 0.51
C ALA A 66 9.64 6.68 1.02
N ALA A 67 9.78 6.80 2.34
CA ALA A 67 10.66 7.78 2.98
C ALA A 67 12.13 7.49 2.67
N LEU A 68 12.54 6.22 2.67
CA LEU A 68 13.90 5.81 2.34
C LEU A 68 14.28 6.16 0.90
N GLU A 69 13.35 5.98 -0.07
CA GLU A 69 13.62 6.38 -1.45
C GLU A 69 13.78 7.89 -1.56
N ALA A 70 12.95 8.69 -0.91
CA ALA A 70 13.06 10.15 -0.89
C ALA A 70 14.42 10.60 -0.32
N SER A 71 14.81 10.07 0.84
CA SER A 71 16.11 10.35 1.46
C SER A 71 17.30 9.91 0.60
N SER A 72 17.18 8.76 -0.10
CA SER A 72 18.24 8.29 -1.00
C SER A 72 18.38 9.17 -2.25
N VAL A 73 17.29 9.76 -2.73
CA VAL A 73 17.29 10.72 -3.85
C VAL A 73 17.95 12.02 -3.43
N ASP A 74 17.62 12.54 -2.25
CA ASP A 74 18.24 13.72 -1.66
C ASP A 74 19.76 13.52 -1.53
N HIS A 75 20.16 12.45 -0.89
CA HIS A 75 21.57 12.10 -0.72
C HIS A 75 22.31 11.92 -2.05
N LEU A 76 21.66 11.41 -3.09
CA LEU A 76 22.24 11.30 -4.42
C LEU A 76 22.47 12.67 -5.05
N PHE A 77 21.52 13.61 -4.89
CA PHE A 77 21.66 14.98 -5.38
C PHE A 77 22.81 15.71 -4.70
N GLU A 78 22.87 15.67 -3.36
CA GLU A 78 23.96 16.25 -2.58
C GLU A 78 25.33 15.64 -2.92
N THR A 79 25.39 14.31 -3.09
CA THR A 79 26.63 13.62 -3.45
C THR A 79 27.08 14.02 -4.86
N ALA A 80 26.14 14.27 -5.78
CA ALA A 80 26.45 14.72 -7.15
C ALA A 80 27.14 16.10 -7.18
N ASP A 81 26.97 16.92 -6.12
CA ASP A 81 27.69 18.20 -6.00
C ASP A 81 29.22 18.05 -5.96
N TYR A 82 29.71 16.91 -5.48
CA TYR A 82 31.13 16.61 -5.46
C TYR A 82 31.65 16.04 -6.79
N ALA A 83 30.77 15.81 -7.78
CA ALA A 83 31.21 15.33 -9.08
C ALA A 83 32.02 16.40 -9.84
N PRO A 84 33.10 16.01 -10.55
CA PRO A 84 33.86 16.94 -11.35
C PRO A 84 33.09 17.40 -12.58
N ASP A 85 33.35 18.63 -13.04
CA ASP A 85 32.82 19.09 -14.32
C ASP A 85 33.35 18.21 -15.48
N PRO A 86 32.51 17.90 -16.48
CA PRO A 86 31.18 18.39 -16.76
C PRO A 86 30.02 17.49 -16.21
N TYR A 87 30.29 16.60 -15.24
CA TYR A 87 29.34 15.57 -14.81
C TYR A 87 28.37 16.03 -13.73
N ARG A 88 28.70 17.06 -12.92
CA ARG A 88 27.87 17.56 -11.81
C ARG A 88 26.46 17.92 -12.28
N GLU A 89 26.36 18.88 -13.17
CA GLU A 89 25.06 19.38 -13.64
C GLU A 89 24.15 18.27 -14.21
N PRO A 90 24.60 17.38 -15.13
CA PRO A 90 23.77 16.32 -15.66
C PRO A 90 23.28 15.33 -14.59
N LEU A 91 24.16 14.96 -13.62
CA LEU A 91 23.78 14.03 -12.54
C LEU A 91 22.72 14.64 -11.62
N GLN A 92 22.86 15.91 -11.26
CA GLN A 92 21.85 16.64 -10.47
C GLN A 92 20.55 16.81 -11.25
N ALA A 93 20.62 17.18 -12.53
CA ALA A 93 19.44 17.33 -13.40
C ALA A 93 18.64 16.03 -13.52
N ASP A 94 19.31 14.91 -13.77
CA ASP A 94 18.67 13.59 -13.86
C ASP A 94 18.02 13.18 -12.53
N THR A 95 18.65 13.54 -11.39
CA THR A 95 18.11 13.26 -10.05
C THR A 95 16.82 14.06 -9.79
N VAL A 96 16.80 15.36 -10.15
CA VAL A 96 15.58 16.18 -10.07
C VAL A 96 14.48 15.61 -10.97
N CYS A 97 14.81 15.28 -12.22
CA CYS A 97 13.83 14.73 -13.16
C CYS A 97 13.31 13.35 -12.73
N TYR A 98 14.16 12.54 -12.08
CA TYR A 98 13.75 11.29 -11.46
C TYR A 98 12.72 11.54 -10.33
N ALA A 99 13.00 12.47 -9.42
CA ALA A 99 12.08 12.81 -8.33
C ALA A 99 10.71 13.27 -8.84
N ARG A 100 10.69 14.17 -9.83
CA ARG A 100 9.46 14.60 -10.53
C ARG A 100 8.69 13.43 -11.13
N ALA A 101 9.39 12.56 -11.86
CA ALA A 101 8.78 11.38 -12.48
C ALA A 101 8.22 10.40 -11.43
N VAL A 102 8.86 10.28 -10.28
CA VAL A 102 8.34 9.46 -9.18
C VAL A 102 7.05 10.07 -8.64
N VAL A 103 7.01 11.36 -8.32
CA VAL A 103 5.83 12.06 -7.77
C VAL A 103 4.66 12.02 -8.74
N HIS A 104 4.90 12.38 -10.01
CA HIS A 104 3.83 12.68 -10.97
C HIS A 104 3.45 11.52 -11.89
N GLN A 105 4.31 10.49 -12.02
CA GLN A 105 4.06 9.35 -12.90
C GLN A 105 4.00 8.02 -12.12
N SER A 106 4.99 7.73 -11.24
CA SER A 106 5.04 6.46 -10.53
C SER A 106 3.93 6.35 -9.47
N TRP A 107 3.70 7.38 -8.66
CA TRP A 107 2.66 7.35 -7.64
C TRP A 107 1.23 7.17 -8.19
N PRO A 108 0.80 7.94 -9.21
CA PRO A 108 -0.51 7.71 -9.84
C PRO A 108 -0.65 6.32 -10.48
N ALA A 109 0.42 5.80 -11.11
CA ALA A 109 0.42 4.46 -11.68
C ALA A 109 0.23 3.40 -10.59
N MET A 110 0.98 3.46 -9.48
CA MET A 110 0.82 2.55 -8.34
C MET A 110 -0.59 2.62 -7.74
N ALA A 111 -1.18 3.80 -7.63
CA ALA A 111 -2.56 3.96 -7.17
C ALA A 111 -3.57 3.29 -8.11
N ALA A 112 -3.25 3.15 -9.39
CA ALA A 112 -4.04 2.40 -10.38
C ALA A 112 -3.68 0.90 -10.44
N GLY A 113 -2.68 0.44 -9.68
CA GLY A 113 -2.17 -0.94 -9.74
C GLY A 113 -1.29 -1.20 -10.95
N GLU A 114 -0.69 -0.15 -11.51
CA GLU A 114 0.19 -0.17 -12.68
C GLU A 114 1.61 0.26 -12.30
N ASP A 115 2.56 0.09 -13.20
CA ASP A 115 3.91 0.63 -13.09
C ASP A 115 4.17 1.70 -14.16
N SER A 116 5.01 2.68 -13.81
CA SER A 116 5.46 3.70 -14.74
C SER A 116 6.93 3.49 -15.12
N SER A 117 7.21 3.50 -16.42
CA SER A 117 8.58 3.41 -16.96
C SER A 117 9.32 4.75 -16.94
N VAL A 118 8.65 5.88 -16.70
CA VAL A 118 9.25 7.23 -16.78
C VAL A 118 10.42 7.41 -15.82
N PRO A 119 10.33 7.04 -14.52
CA PRO A 119 11.49 7.13 -13.63
C PRO A 119 12.69 6.28 -14.08
N SER A 120 12.45 5.17 -14.79
CA SER A 120 13.51 4.31 -15.31
C SER A 120 14.32 4.97 -16.43
N LEU A 121 13.72 5.90 -17.19
CA LEU A 121 14.45 6.68 -18.21
C LEU A 121 15.54 7.53 -17.56
N TRP A 122 15.21 8.25 -16.49
CA TRP A 122 16.14 9.08 -15.74
C TRP A 122 17.23 8.26 -15.04
N THR A 123 16.86 7.09 -14.51
CA THR A 123 17.86 6.15 -13.98
C THR A 123 18.87 5.71 -15.07
N THR A 124 18.40 5.49 -16.30
CA THR A 124 19.27 5.10 -17.42
C THR A 124 20.21 6.23 -17.80
N ASP A 125 19.71 7.47 -17.86
CA ASP A 125 20.51 8.65 -18.20
C ASP A 125 21.56 8.91 -17.11
N LEU A 126 21.18 8.92 -15.84
CA LEU A 126 22.08 9.06 -14.69
C LEU A 126 23.22 8.02 -14.73
N ARG A 127 22.90 6.74 -14.97
CA ARG A 127 23.91 5.68 -15.10
C ARG A 127 24.78 5.84 -16.33
N SER A 128 24.28 6.45 -17.42
CA SER A 128 25.08 6.75 -18.58
C SER A 128 26.12 7.85 -18.28
N HIS A 129 25.76 8.86 -17.49
CA HIS A 129 26.66 9.91 -17.02
C HIS A 129 27.71 9.34 -16.05
N LEU A 130 27.30 8.48 -15.11
CA LEU A 130 28.27 7.78 -14.23
C LEU A 130 29.24 6.91 -15.04
N LYS A 131 28.76 6.19 -16.04
CA LYS A 131 29.62 5.38 -16.91
C LYS A 131 30.58 6.24 -17.73
N ALA A 132 30.16 7.39 -18.23
CA ALA A 132 31.04 8.32 -18.91
C ALA A 132 32.11 8.89 -17.96
N MET A 133 31.72 9.26 -16.74
CA MET A 133 32.61 9.73 -15.68
C MET A 133 33.70 8.68 -15.34
N SER A 134 33.34 7.40 -15.27
CA SER A 134 34.30 6.32 -14.94
C SER A 134 35.49 6.19 -15.90
N THR A 135 35.36 6.71 -17.11
CA THR A 135 36.44 6.67 -18.11
C THR A 135 37.54 7.67 -17.84
N THR A 136 37.26 8.71 -17.03
CA THR A 136 38.20 9.83 -16.76
C THR A 136 38.44 10.05 -15.26
N HIS A 137 37.45 9.64 -14.41
CA HIS A 137 37.49 9.86 -12.96
C HIS A 137 36.94 8.61 -12.25
N ASP A 138 37.81 7.70 -11.86
CA ASP A 138 37.52 6.42 -11.19
C ASP A 138 37.87 6.41 -9.69
N GLY A 139 38.00 7.60 -9.09
CA GLY A 139 38.38 7.76 -7.68
C GLY A 139 37.20 7.63 -6.70
N THR A 140 37.46 7.99 -5.44
CA THR A 140 36.52 7.84 -4.31
C THR A 140 35.17 8.50 -4.55
N VAL A 141 35.11 9.66 -5.21
CA VAL A 141 33.84 10.35 -5.54
C VAL A 141 32.97 9.50 -6.46
N PHE A 142 33.58 8.87 -7.47
CA PHE A 142 32.86 7.95 -8.35
C PHE A 142 32.27 6.75 -7.60
N GLU A 143 33.11 6.13 -6.72
CA GLU A 143 32.63 4.99 -5.90
C GLU A 143 31.44 5.38 -5.00
N VAL A 144 31.49 6.55 -4.36
CA VAL A 144 30.39 7.04 -3.52
C VAL A 144 29.13 7.27 -4.36
N LEU A 145 29.23 7.93 -5.51
CA LEU A 145 28.11 8.18 -6.42
C LEU A 145 27.43 6.87 -6.90
N VAL A 146 28.25 5.86 -7.25
CA VAL A 146 27.72 4.56 -7.66
C VAL A 146 26.99 3.88 -6.50
N ASN A 147 27.52 3.93 -5.28
CA ASN A 147 26.89 3.36 -4.10
C ASN A 147 25.57 4.09 -3.78
N THR A 148 25.57 5.42 -3.87
CA THR A 148 24.35 6.22 -3.61
C THR A 148 23.24 5.95 -4.66
N ASP A 149 23.59 5.78 -5.96
CA ASP A 149 22.62 5.33 -6.96
C ASP A 149 22.10 3.90 -6.68
N GLN A 150 22.97 3.03 -6.15
CA GLN A 150 22.56 1.69 -5.76
C GLN A 150 21.59 1.72 -4.58
N ASP A 151 21.83 2.55 -3.57
CA ASP A 151 20.94 2.73 -2.41
C ASP A 151 19.56 3.26 -2.86
N ARG A 152 19.55 4.29 -3.72
CA ARG A 152 18.32 4.78 -4.35
C ARG A 152 17.58 3.68 -5.12
N SER A 153 18.32 2.87 -5.89
CA SER A 153 17.74 1.77 -6.67
C SER A 153 17.13 0.68 -5.79
N GLN A 154 17.77 0.37 -4.66
CA GLN A 154 17.26 -0.58 -3.67
C GLN A 154 16.01 -0.03 -2.96
N ALA A 155 16.04 1.24 -2.56
CA ALA A 155 14.91 1.91 -1.94
C ALA A 155 13.68 1.93 -2.88
N ARG A 156 13.88 2.24 -4.18
CA ARG A 156 12.81 2.12 -5.18
C ARG A 156 12.26 0.70 -5.27
N GLN A 157 13.12 -0.31 -5.31
CA GLN A 157 12.67 -1.71 -5.37
C GLN A 157 11.87 -2.09 -4.13
N ALA A 158 12.30 -1.65 -2.94
CA ALA A 158 11.56 -1.85 -1.71
C ALA A 158 10.15 -1.23 -1.79
N ARG A 159 10.04 0.06 -2.17
CA ARG A 159 8.74 0.72 -2.36
C ARG A 159 7.84 0.01 -3.38
N MET A 160 8.40 -0.41 -4.51
CA MET A 160 7.64 -1.13 -5.54
C MET A 160 7.20 -2.53 -5.08
N SER A 161 8.00 -3.22 -4.24
CA SER A 161 7.61 -4.52 -3.67
C SER A 161 6.47 -4.38 -2.68
N GLU A 162 6.44 -3.32 -1.88
CA GLU A 162 5.38 -3.02 -0.92
C GLU A 162 4.07 -2.54 -1.62
N ALA A 163 4.11 -2.24 -2.92
CA ALA A 163 2.90 -1.91 -3.67
C ALA A 163 1.99 -3.13 -3.92
N THR A 164 2.52 -4.34 -3.74
CA THR A 164 1.75 -5.57 -3.88
C THR A 164 1.15 -5.99 -2.53
N PRO A 165 -0.14 -6.43 -2.50
CA PRO A 165 -0.75 -6.89 -1.26
C PRO A 165 0.07 -7.98 -0.58
N ALA A 166 0.35 -7.82 0.72
CA ALA A 166 1.12 -8.79 1.49
C ALA A 166 0.29 -10.02 1.89
N ILE A 167 -1.04 -9.85 2.02
CA ILE A 167 -1.95 -10.90 2.47
C ILE A 167 -2.49 -11.68 1.28
N PRO A 168 -2.20 -13.02 1.17
CA PRO A 168 -2.72 -13.85 0.11
C PRO A 168 -4.26 -13.91 0.10
N ASP A 169 -4.88 -13.96 -1.09
CA ASP A 169 -6.34 -14.03 -1.24
C ASP A 169 -6.98 -15.20 -0.48
N ILE A 170 -6.27 -16.32 -0.33
CA ILE A 170 -6.79 -17.48 0.43
C ILE A 170 -7.03 -17.15 1.91
N VAL A 171 -6.22 -16.27 2.51
CA VAL A 171 -6.39 -15.81 3.89
C VAL A 171 -7.65 -14.96 4.02
N TYR A 172 -7.91 -14.08 3.04
CA TYR A 172 -9.15 -13.31 2.99
C TYR A 172 -10.39 -14.20 2.87
N TRP A 173 -10.32 -15.25 2.03
CA TRP A 173 -11.43 -16.21 1.91
C TRP A 173 -11.64 -17.00 3.19
N PHE A 174 -10.58 -17.46 3.83
CA PHE A 174 -10.66 -18.17 5.11
C PHE A 174 -11.30 -17.28 6.19
N MET A 175 -10.89 -16.04 6.29
CA MET A 175 -11.43 -15.05 7.20
C MET A 175 -12.93 -14.78 6.91
N ALA A 176 -13.28 -14.55 5.64
CA ALA A 176 -14.66 -14.30 5.23
C ALA A 176 -15.59 -15.49 5.55
N ILE A 177 -15.15 -16.72 5.31
CA ILE A 177 -15.91 -17.94 5.62
C ILE A 177 -16.08 -18.10 7.14
N THR A 178 -15.01 -17.93 7.91
CA THR A 178 -15.05 -18.03 9.37
C THR A 178 -16.04 -17.01 9.97
N LEU A 179 -15.99 -15.77 9.51
CA LEU A 179 -16.92 -14.72 9.91
C LEU A 179 -18.36 -15.01 9.46
N ALA A 180 -18.55 -15.51 8.24
CA ALA A 180 -19.86 -15.87 7.72
C ALA A 180 -20.51 -16.98 8.56
N VAL A 181 -19.75 -18.03 8.93
CA VAL A 181 -20.25 -19.11 9.78
C VAL A 181 -20.58 -18.60 11.19
N THR A 182 -19.75 -17.72 11.75
CA THR A 182 -19.97 -17.10 13.06
C THR A 182 -21.26 -16.28 13.07
N VAL A 183 -21.45 -15.40 12.08
CA VAL A 183 -22.62 -14.56 11.92
C VAL A 183 -23.90 -15.41 11.70
N ALA A 184 -23.81 -16.47 10.87
CA ALA A 184 -24.92 -17.38 10.64
C ALA A 184 -25.31 -18.11 11.93
N GLY A 185 -24.34 -18.55 12.72
CA GLY A 185 -24.56 -19.19 14.02
C GLY A 185 -25.27 -18.28 15.02
N TYR A 186 -24.81 -17.03 15.14
CA TYR A 186 -25.49 -16.03 15.97
C TYR A 186 -26.92 -15.76 15.49
N ALA A 187 -27.11 -15.53 14.19
CA ALA A 187 -28.43 -15.29 13.62
C ALA A 187 -29.40 -16.47 13.82
N TYR A 188 -28.87 -17.70 13.77
CA TYR A 188 -29.63 -18.90 14.06
C TYR A 188 -30.05 -19.02 15.55
N SER A 189 -29.18 -18.61 16.47
CA SER A 189 -29.39 -18.75 17.94
C SER A 189 -30.31 -17.69 18.52
N ILE A 190 -30.67 -16.62 17.78
CA ILE A 190 -31.54 -15.55 18.28
C ILE A 190 -32.95 -16.08 18.55
N ARG A 191 -33.46 -15.84 19.74
CA ARG A 191 -34.90 -16.02 20.04
C ARG A 191 -35.68 -14.82 19.47
N LEU A 192 -36.27 -14.99 18.31
CA LEU A 192 -37.08 -13.92 17.62
C LEU A 192 -38.23 -13.35 18.46
N ARG A 193 -38.55 -13.95 19.61
CA ARG A 193 -39.60 -13.48 20.52
C ARG A 193 -39.11 -12.37 21.46
N ASP A 194 -37.80 -12.21 21.65
CA ASP A 194 -37.19 -11.34 22.65
C ASP A 194 -36.48 -10.13 22.03
N SER A 195 -37.15 -9.42 21.19
CA SER A 195 -36.86 -8.02 20.91
C SER A 195 -36.02 -7.69 19.66
N LEU A 196 -36.49 -6.62 19.03
CA LEU A 196 -35.78 -5.78 18.08
C LEU A 196 -34.30 -5.49 18.51
N ALA A 197 -34.03 -5.40 19.82
CA ALA A 197 -32.69 -5.18 20.37
C ALA A 197 -31.68 -6.26 19.97
N HIS A 198 -32.04 -7.55 20.01
CA HIS A 198 -31.13 -8.63 19.60
C HIS A 198 -30.83 -8.61 18.08
N LEU A 199 -31.84 -8.28 17.28
CA LEU A 199 -31.67 -8.15 15.82
C LEU A 199 -30.75 -6.98 15.49
N ILE A 200 -30.91 -5.85 16.18
CA ILE A 200 -30.02 -4.69 16.05
C ILE A 200 -28.61 -5.05 16.47
N ALA A 201 -28.42 -5.73 17.61
CA ALA A 201 -27.11 -6.13 18.11
C ALA A 201 -26.33 -7.00 17.10
N VAL A 202 -26.99 -8.02 16.51
CA VAL A 202 -26.35 -8.86 15.48
C VAL A 202 -26.12 -8.09 14.19
N GLY A 203 -27.02 -7.18 13.82
CA GLY A 203 -26.83 -6.28 12.67
C GLY A 203 -25.59 -5.38 12.85
N VAL A 204 -25.44 -4.78 14.04
CA VAL A 204 -24.27 -3.95 14.37
C VAL A 204 -22.99 -4.80 14.39
N LEU A 205 -22.99 -5.97 15.02
CA LEU A 205 -21.86 -6.89 15.02
C LEU A 205 -21.44 -7.25 13.59
N THR A 206 -22.40 -7.64 12.75
CA THR A 206 -22.13 -7.97 11.34
C THR A 206 -21.54 -6.78 10.59
N ALA A 207 -22.07 -5.56 10.80
CA ALA A 207 -21.56 -4.36 10.17
C ALA A 207 -20.11 -4.07 10.60
N LEU A 208 -19.77 -4.23 11.88
CA LEU A 208 -18.40 -4.05 12.39
C LEU A 208 -17.44 -5.09 11.80
N LEU A 209 -17.85 -6.35 11.72
CA LEU A 209 -17.01 -7.41 11.12
C LEU A 209 -16.76 -7.18 9.63
N VAL A 210 -17.78 -6.77 8.89
CA VAL A 210 -17.62 -6.41 7.47
C VAL A 210 -16.71 -5.20 7.31
N SER A 211 -16.90 -4.17 8.13
CA SER A 211 -16.04 -2.97 8.11
C SER A 211 -14.58 -3.33 8.42
N SER A 212 -14.33 -4.25 9.36
CA SER A 212 -12.98 -4.69 9.69
C SER A 212 -12.28 -5.35 8.51
N ILE A 213 -12.96 -6.22 7.75
CA ILE A 213 -12.39 -6.81 6.52
C ILE A 213 -12.08 -5.74 5.48
N LEU A 214 -12.96 -4.76 5.31
CA LEU A 214 -12.76 -3.69 4.34
C LEU A 214 -11.55 -2.81 4.71
N ILE A 215 -11.41 -2.47 5.99
CA ILE A 215 -10.27 -1.70 6.50
C ILE A 215 -8.97 -2.48 6.34
N ILE A 216 -8.94 -3.77 6.72
CA ILE A 216 -7.76 -4.62 6.55
C ILE A 216 -7.32 -4.65 5.08
N ARG A 217 -8.27 -4.79 4.16
CA ARG A 217 -7.95 -4.80 2.74
C ARG A 217 -7.42 -3.47 2.23
N ASP A 218 -7.97 -2.37 2.71
CA ASP A 218 -7.53 -1.04 2.32
C ASP A 218 -6.10 -0.76 2.82
N VAL A 219 -5.81 -1.15 4.05
CA VAL A 219 -4.47 -1.06 4.65
C VAL A 219 -3.45 -1.98 3.97
N ASP A 220 -3.88 -3.17 3.49
CA ASP A 220 -3.03 -4.12 2.75
C ASP A 220 -2.70 -3.65 1.30
N THR A 221 -3.28 -2.54 0.86
CA THR A 221 -2.95 -1.91 -0.43
C THR A 221 -2.48 -0.46 -0.22
N PRO A 222 -1.27 -0.26 0.32
CA PRO A 222 -0.86 1.01 0.95
C PRO A 222 -0.79 2.21 -0.01
N PHE A 223 -0.66 2.01 -1.31
CA PHE A 223 -0.61 3.09 -2.31
C PHE A 223 -1.93 3.34 -3.03
N SER A 224 -2.97 2.54 -2.74
CA SER A 224 -4.29 2.66 -3.36
C SER A 224 -5.40 2.76 -2.31
N GLY A 225 -6.63 3.12 -2.70
CA GLY A 225 -7.77 3.18 -1.78
C GLY A 225 -7.89 4.48 -0.98
N PRO A 226 -8.83 4.52 -0.02
CA PRO A 226 -9.07 5.66 0.88
C PRO A 226 -7.94 5.92 1.88
N ILE A 227 -7.34 4.86 2.46
CA ILE A 227 -6.20 4.93 3.39
C ILE A 227 -4.95 4.64 2.56
N ARG A 228 -4.31 5.69 2.06
CA ARG A 228 -3.15 5.54 1.17
C ARG A 228 -1.98 6.43 1.58
N ILE A 229 -0.77 5.94 1.31
CA ILE A 229 0.47 6.69 1.42
C ILE A 229 0.58 7.60 0.20
N GLY A 230 0.73 8.91 0.44
CA GLY A 230 0.97 9.90 -0.61
C GLY A 230 2.45 10.08 -0.93
N PRO A 231 2.79 10.80 -2.00
CA PRO A 231 4.18 11.11 -2.36
C PRO A 231 4.80 12.24 -1.52
N THR A 232 4.32 12.49 -0.30
CA THR A 232 4.62 13.69 0.48
C THR A 232 6.11 13.89 0.71
N GLU A 233 6.82 12.82 1.13
CA GLU A 233 8.26 12.87 1.39
C GLU A 233 9.03 13.11 0.09
N MET A 234 8.74 12.37 -0.97
CA MET A 234 9.38 12.55 -2.26
C MET A 234 9.07 13.93 -2.89
N ALA A 235 7.86 14.45 -2.68
CA ALA A 235 7.48 15.78 -3.18
C ALA A 235 8.21 16.89 -2.41
N ALA A 236 8.46 16.71 -1.10
CA ALA A 236 9.26 17.63 -0.32
C ALA A 236 10.73 17.62 -0.81
N THR A 237 11.33 16.44 -0.98
CA THR A 237 12.68 16.29 -1.55
C THR A 237 12.75 16.88 -2.97
N GLU A 238 11.77 16.61 -3.83
CA GLU A 238 11.74 17.16 -5.20
C GLU A 238 11.73 18.68 -5.20
N ALA A 239 10.95 19.31 -4.32
CA ALA A 239 10.88 20.76 -4.22
C ALA A 239 12.23 21.33 -3.77
N ASP A 240 12.87 20.73 -2.76
CA ASP A 240 14.14 21.17 -2.19
C ASP A 240 15.27 21.07 -3.23
N ILE A 241 15.50 19.88 -3.79
CA ILE A 241 16.57 19.69 -4.80
C ILE A 241 16.30 20.45 -6.11
N SER A 242 15.04 20.74 -6.45
CA SER A 242 14.71 21.59 -7.60
C SER A 242 15.08 23.04 -7.36
N GLU A 243 14.83 23.57 -6.15
CA GLU A 243 15.20 24.91 -5.74
C GLU A 243 16.73 25.08 -5.81
N ASP A 244 17.50 24.16 -5.22
CA ASP A 244 18.95 24.16 -5.23
C ASP A 244 19.50 24.05 -6.64
N PHE A 245 18.99 23.15 -7.47
CA PHE A 245 19.41 23.03 -8.87
C PHE A 245 19.19 24.32 -9.64
N VAL A 246 18.02 24.96 -9.47
CA VAL A 246 17.70 26.22 -10.17
C VAL A 246 18.59 27.37 -9.69
N ALA A 247 18.92 27.41 -8.41
CA ALA A 247 19.82 28.41 -7.85
C ALA A 247 21.24 28.28 -8.45
N ASP A 248 21.75 27.06 -8.64
CA ASP A 248 23.12 26.82 -9.12
C ASP A 248 23.24 26.86 -10.64
N HIS A 249 22.27 26.34 -11.38
CA HIS A 249 22.37 26.13 -12.83
C HIS A 249 21.33 26.91 -13.65
N GLY A 250 20.22 27.32 -13.03
CA GLY A 250 19.11 28.01 -13.69
C GLY A 250 18.02 27.04 -14.19
N ALA A 251 16.77 27.51 -14.16
CA ALA A 251 15.59 26.70 -14.49
C ALA A 251 15.56 26.11 -15.91
N GLY A 252 16.19 26.78 -16.88
CA GLY A 252 16.22 26.33 -18.28
C GLY A 252 17.20 25.18 -18.56
N ARG A 253 17.88 24.66 -17.55
CA ARG A 253 18.88 23.58 -17.70
C ARG A 253 18.33 22.19 -17.39
N LEU A 254 17.11 22.10 -16.83
CA LEU A 254 16.45 20.82 -16.59
C LEU A 254 15.99 20.17 -17.90
N PRO A 255 16.35 18.90 -18.17
CA PRO A 255 15.96 18.18 -19.38
C PRO A 255 14.51 17.65 -19.32
N CYS A 256 13.77 17.92 -18.25
CA CYS A 256 12.40 17.49 -18.04
C CYS A 256 11.47 18.66 -17.73
N ASP A 257 10.16 18.40 -17.93
CA ASP A 257 9.09 19.28 -17.49
C ASP A 257 8.75 19.10 -16.00
N GLU A 258 7.72 19.79 -15.51
CA GLU A 258 7.23 19.69 -14.13
C GLU A 258 6.69 18.30 -13.75
N ARG A 259 6.40 17.44 -14.74
CA ARG A 259 5.92 16.07 -14.53
C ARG A 259 7.02 15.01 -14.63
N GLY A 260 8.26 15.44 -14.84
CA GLY A 260 9.38 14.54 -15.05
C GLY A 260 9.38 13.85 -16.42
N GLU A 261 8.62 14.36 -17.40
CA GLU A 261 8.70 13.90 -18.79
C GLU A 261 9.82 14.66 -19.52
N ARG A 262 10.44 14.01 -20.51
CA ARG A 262 11.48 14.68 -21.32
C ARG A 262 10.90 15.90 -22.02
N SER A 263 11.54 17.04 -21.85
CA SER A 263 11.21 18.24 -22.61
C SER A 263 11.42 17.97 -24.10
N GLN A 264 10.38 18.16 -24.91
CA GLN A 264 10.51 18.09 -26.37
C GLN A 264 11.23 19.36 -26.81
N THR A 265 12.54 19.27 -27.07
CA THR A 265 13.31 20.32 -27.75
C THR A 265 13.06 20.30 -29.24
#